data_e47ab798f99ecc26bc4544c29ed45a92
#
_entry.id   e47ab798f99ecc26bc4544c29ed45a92
#
_cell.length_a   1.000
_cell.length_b   1.000
_cell.length_c   1.000
_cell.angle_alpha   90.00
_cell.angle_beta   90.00
_cell.angle_gamma   90.00
#
_symmetry.space_group_name_H-M   'P 1'
#
loop_
_entity.id
_entity.type
_entity.pdbx_description
1 polymer ?
#
loop_
_entity_poly.entity_id
_entity_poly.type
_entity_poly.pdbx_seq_one_letter_code
_entity_poly.pdbx_strand_id
1 'polypeptide(L)'
;MRFAAEPWDYLAADEAIDHEHPVVQQVASELRTGDDVAYARNAFEYVRDRVTHSQDAGDRRVTWRASDVLSEGTGLCYAKAHAFVALLRAGGVQAGLCYQRLRDGDGFVVHGLAAALIDDRWVRLDPRGNKPGIDVRFSADEDALAFRPDPALGEEDYPTVYAAPHPTVLDVLKSHDDCVAMCENGRLPSTLE
;
A
#
# COMPACT_ATOMS: atom_id res chain seq x y z
N MET A 1 -4.96 16.67 0.01
CA MET A 1 -4.49 15.71 -1.02
C MET A 1 -4.63 16.33 -2.40
N ARG A 2 -3.75 15.98 -3.34
CA ARG A 2 -3.85 16.28 -4.78
C ARG A 2 -4.09 14.97 -5.51
N PHE A 3 -4.88 14.97 -6.57
CA PHE A 3 -5.16 13.75 -7.34
C PHE A 3 -4.42 13.83 -8.68
N ALA A 4 -3.69 12.76 -9.02
CA ALA A 4 -2.86 12.67 -10.24
C ALA A 4 -3.67 12.22 -11.47
N ALA A 5 -4.92 11.80 -11.28
CA ALA A 5 -5.76 11.20 -12.32
C ALA A 5 -7.23 11.57 -12.13
N GLU A 6 -8.07 11.17 -13.08
CA GLU A 6 -9.50 11.39 -13.03
C GLU A 6 -10.20 10.41 -12.05
N PRO A 7 -11.38 10.74 -11.52
CA PRO A 7 -12.06 9.92 -10.52
C PRO A 7 -12.24 8.44 -10.90
N TRP A 8 -12.53 8.15 -12.16
CA TRP A 8 -12.72 6.78 -12.65
C TRP A 8 -11.42 5.95 -12.71
N ASP A 9 -10.25 6.62 -12.80
CA ASP A 9 -8.94 5.93 -12.82
C ASP A 9 -8.64 5.27 -11.46
N TYR A 10 -9.28 5.77 -10.38
CA TYR A 10 -9.16 5.16 -9.04
C TYR A 10 -10.02 3.90 -8.84
N LEU A 11 -10.69 3.44 -9.91
CA LEU A 11 -11.36 2.14 -10.01
C LEU A 11 -10.73 1.25 -11.09
N ALA A 12 -9.82 1.77 -11.90
CA ALA A 12 -9.23 1.04 -13.02
C ALA A 12 -8.21 -0.01 -12.56
N ALA A 13 -8.05 -1.07 -13.37
CA ALA A 13 -6.95 -2.03 -13.23
C ALA A 13 -5.70 -1.52 -13.95
N ASP A 14 -4.54 -1.94 -13.46
CA ASP A 14 -3.25 -1.82 -14.15
C ASP A 14 -2.40 -3.08 -13.89
N GLU A 15 -1.14 -3.08 -14.32
CA GLU A 15 -0.27 -4.26 -14.17
C GLU A 15 0.05 -4.64 -12.72
N ALA A 16 -0.03 -3.70 -11.78
CA ALA A 16 0.23 -3.93 -10.36
C ALA A 16 -1.06 -4.04 -9.54
N ILE A 17 -2.08 -3.25 -9.92
CA ILE A 17 -3.41 -3.27 -9.31
C ILE A 17 -4.32 -4.14 -10.19
N ASP A 18 -3.99 -5.40 -10.34
CA ASP A 18 -4.66 -6.39 -11.17
C ASP A 18 -5.93 -6.93 -10.49
N HIS A 19 -6.82 -6.02 -10.08
CA HIS A 19 -7.98 -6.35 -9.25
C HIS A 19 -8.99 -7.29 -9.93
N GLU A 20 -8.93 -7.44 -11.26
CA GLU A 20 -9.75 -8.40 -12.02
C GLU A 20 -9.19 -9.84 -11.94
N HIS A 21 -7.98 -10.03 -11.40
CA HIS A 21 -7.39 -11.35 -11.26
C HIS A 21 -8.23 -12.24 -10.32
N PRO A 22 -8.45 -13.55 -10.67
CA PRO A 22 -9.33 -14.44 -9.90
C PRO A 22 -9.01 -14.51 -8.40
N VAL A 23 -7.73 -14.49 -8.02
CA VAL A 23 -7.31 -14.49 -6.61
C VAL A 23 -7.80 -13.23 -5.88
N VAL A 24 -7.66 -12.05 -6.50
CA VAL A 24 -8.11 -10.79 -5.91
C VAL A 24 -9.64 -10.80 -5.77
N GLN A 25 -10.34 -11.23 -6.82
CA GLN A 25 -11.81 -11.32 -6.82
C GLN A 25 -12.33 -12.29 -5.76
N GLN A 26 -11.66 -13.43 -5.58
CA GLN A 26 -12.04 -14.39 -4.54
C GLN A 26 -11.89 -13.76 -3.15
N VAL A 27 -10.72 -13.21 -2.81
CA VAL A 27 -10.48 -12.59 -1.51
C VAL A 27 -11.45 -11.43 -1.28
N ALA A 28 -11.64 -10.56 -2.29
CA ALA A 28 -12.59 -9.46 -2.21
C ALA A 28 -14.01 -9.93 -1.89
N SER A 29 -14.47 -11.01 -2.54
CA SER A 29 -15.81 -11.57 -2.29
C SER A 29 -15.96 -12.13 -0.87
N GLU A 30 -14.92 -12.74 -0.31
CA GLU A 30 -14.90 -13.26 1.06
C GLU A 30 -14.95 -12.14 2.10
N LEU A 31 -14.33 -10.99 1.79
CA LEU A 31 -14.27 -9.83 2.67
C LEU A 31 -15.49 -8.91 2.57
N ARG A 32 -16.28 -9.03 1.48
CA ARG A 32 -17.43 -8.16 1.19
C ARG A 32 -18.62 -8.48 2.10
N THR A 33 -18.61 -7.89 3.31
CA THR A 33 -19.69 -7.99 4.28
C THR A 33 -20.12 -6.58 4.71
N GLY A 34 -21.43 -6.33 4.76
CA GLY A 34 -21.95 -5.03 5.16
C GLY A 34 -21.82 -3.94 4.08
N ASP A 35 -21.61 -2.72 4.53
CA ASP A 35 -21.41 -1.53 3.70
C ASP A 35 -19.96 -1.34 3.27
N ASP A 36 -19.66 -0.25 2.58
CA ASP A 36 -18.31 0.05 2.10
C ASP A 36 -17.31 0.32 3.24
N VAL A 37 -17.77 0.86 4.38
CA VAL A 37 -16.93 1.06 5.58
C VAL A 37 -16.51 -0.29 6.16
N ALA A 38 -17.46 -1.21 6.31
CA ALA A 38 -17.19 -2.56 6.83
C ALA A 38 -16.28 -3.33 5.89
N TYR A 39 -16.53 -3.24 4.58
CA TYR A 39 -15.67 -3.86 3.57
C TYR A 39 -14.25 -3.30 3.59
N ALA A 40 -14.08 -1.98 3.60
CA ALA A 40 -12.77 -1.35 3.64
C ALA A 40 -11.99 -1.72 4.91
N ARG A 41 -12.68 -1.82 6.05
CA ARG A 41 -12.10 -2.31 7.31
C ARG A 41 -11.61 -3.74 7.17
N ASN A 42 -12.45 -4.64 6.66
CA ASN A 42 -12.10 -6.06 6.48
C ASN A 42 -10.88 -6.21 5.54
N ALA A 43 -10.85 -5.47 4.43
CA ALA A 43 -9.74 -5.48 3.49
C ALA A 43 -8.45 -4.93 4.13
N PHE A 44 -8.56 -3.84 4.89
CA PHE A 44 -7.43 -3.26 5.62
C PHE A 44 -6.85 -4.24 6.63
N GLU A 45 -7.69 -4.81 7.49
CA GLU A 45 -7.30 -5.76 8.52
C GLU A 45 -6.72 -7.04 7.92
N TYR A 46 -7.31 -7.52 6.82
CA TYR A 46 -6.79 -8.67 6.08
C TYR A 46 -5.35 -8.42 5.60
N VAL A 47 -5.11 -7.32 4.88
CA VAL A 47 -3.77 -7.01 4.37
C VAL A 47 -2.80 -6.71 5.50
N ARG A 48 -3.23 -5.97 6.53
CA ARG A 48 -2.40 -5.65 7.70
C ARG A 48 -1.91 -6.92 8.41
N ASP A 49 -2.82 -7.89 8.64
CA ASP A 49 -2.60 -9.00 9.56
C ASP A 49 -2.26 -10.32 8.84
N ARG A 50 -2.71 -10.54 7.59
CA ARG A 50 -2.52 -11.78 6.84
C ARG A 50 -1.40 -11.72 5.79
N VAL A 51 -1.04 -10.52 5.34
CA VAL A 51 0.11 -10.32 4.46
C VAL A 51 1.30 -9.88 5.30
N THR A 52 2.31 -10.72 5.37
CA THR A 52 3.53 -10.45 6.13
C THR A 52 4.35 -9.34 5.47
N HIS A 53 4.92 -8.41 6.25
CA HIS A 53 5.86 -7.44 5.70
C HIS A 53 7.20 -8.11 5.43
N SER A 54 7.62 -8.20 4.17
CA SER A 54 8.76 -9.01 3.73
C SER A 54 10.05 -8.71 4.49
N GLN A 55 10.40 -7.43 4.65
CA GLN A 55 11.61 -7.02 5.37
C GLN A 55 11.56 -7.41 6.85
N ASP A 56 10.41 -7.22 7.52
CA ASP A 56 10.27 -7.53 8.95
C ASP A 56 10.37 -9.05 9.22
N ALA A 57 9.95 -9.87 8.25
CA ALA A 57 9.99 -11.33 8.32
C ALA A 57 11.29 -11.95 7.78
N GLY A 58 12.16 -11.18 7.16
CA GLY A 58 13.32 -11.69 6.43
C GLY A 58 12.94 -12.54 5.20
N ASP A 59 11.75 -12.30 4.64
CA ASP A 59 11.28 -12.99 3.42
C ASP A 59 12.00 -12.42 2.20
N ARG A 60 12.61 -13.30 1.41
CA ARG A 60 13.42 -12.91 0.25
C ARG A 60 12.58 -12.65 -1.01
N ARG A 61 11.31 -13.09 -1.04
CA ARG A 61 10.45 -12.89 -2.21
C ARG A 61 10.13 -11.42 -2.43
N VAL A 62 10.19 -10.99 -3.69
CA VAL A 62 9.76 -9.66 -4.13
C VAL A 62 8.42 -9.82 -4.84
N THR A 63 7.36 -9.34 -4.23
CA THR A 63 6.02 -9.27 -4.81
C THR A 63 5.68 -7.83 -5.16
N TRP A 64 4.92 -7.62 -6.22
CA TRP A 64 4.50 -6.28 -6.63
C TRP A 64 3.09 -6.24 -7.27
N ARG A 65 2.63 -7.32 -7.89
CA ARG A 65 1.22 -7.44 -8.29
C ARG A 65 0.35 -7.74 -7.09
N ALA A 66 -0.83 -7.18 -7.04
CA ALA A 66 -1.77 -7.45 -5.96
C ALA A 66 -2.11 -8.95 -5.85
N SER A 67 -2.29 -9.63 -6.99
CA SER A 67 -2.54 -11.07 -7.04
C SER A 67 -1.38 -11.90 -6.47
N ASP A 68 -0.13 -11.53 -6.78
CA ASP A 68 1.06 -12.20 -6.24
C ASP A 68 1.15 -12.00 -4.72
N VAL A 69 0.92 -10.77 -4.25
CA VAL A 69 0.93 -10.43 -2.80
C VAL A 69 -0.08 -11.26 -2.02
N LEU A 70 -1.30 -11.38 -2.54
CA LEU A 70 -2.37 -12.14 -1.89
C LEU A 70 -2.11 -13.66 -1.96
N SER A 71 -1.54 -14.16 -3.07
CA SER A 71 -1.19 -15.57 -3.23
C SER A 71 -0.03 -16.00 -2.34
N GLU A 72 1.02 -15.18 -2.28
CA GLU A 72 2.25 -15.47 -1.55
C GLU A 72 2.19 -15.08 -0.07
N GLY A 73 1.23 -14.23 0.32
CA GLY A 73 1.04 -13.76 1.68
C GLY A 73 2.18 -12.88 2.21
N THR A 74 2.93 -12.22 1.34
CA THR A 74 4.09 -11.40 1.69
C THR A 74 4.25 -10.21 0.75
N GLY A 75 4.85 -9.13 1.23
CA GLY A 75 5.17 -7.95 0.44
C GLY A 75 5.74 -6.80 1.26
N LEU A 76 6.52 -5.94 0.63
CA LEU A 76 6.91 -4.65 1.22
C LEU A 76 5.70 -3.73 1.35
N CYS A 77 5.84 -2.61 2.06
CA CYS A 77 4.79 -1.60 2.23
C CYS A 77 4.09 -1.22 0.92
N TYR A 78 4.85 -1.05 -0.17
CA TYR A 78 4.32 -0.77 -1.51
C TYR A 78 3.38 -1.88 -2.00
N ALA A 79 3.86 -3.12 -1.98
CA ALA A 79 3.13 -4.28 -2.46
C ALA A 79 1.87 -4.54 -1.62
N LYS A 80 1.96 -4.35 -0.30
CA LYS A 80 0.81 -4.41 0.59
C LYS A 80 -0.22 -3.31 0.27
N ALA A 81 0.24 -2.09 -0.05
CA ALA A 81 -0.64 -1.02 -0.52
C ALA A 81 -1.30 -1.37 -1.86
N HIS A 82 -0.56 -1.99 -2.82
CA HIS A 82 -1.11 -2.48 -4.08
C HIS A 82 -2.23 -3.51 -3.84
N ALA A 83 -2.00 -4.51 -2.98
CA ALA A 83 -3.01 -5.51 -2.64
C ALA A 83 -4.25 -4.89 -1.99
N PHE A 84 -4.07 -3.94 -1.08
CA PHE A 84 -5.19 -3.26 -0.43
C PHE A 84 -6.01 -2.42 -1.42
N VAL A 85 -5.35 -1.63 -2.27
CA VAL A 85 -6.01 -0.85 -3.33
C VAL A 85 -6.76 -1.77 -4.29
N ALA A 86 -6.16 -2.91 -4.69
CA ALA A 86 -6.81 -3.87 -5.56
C ALA A 86 -8.07 -4.49 -4.94
N LEU A 87 -8.02 -4.86 -3.66
CA LEU A 87 -9.20 -5.35 -2.93
C LEU A 87 -10.31 -4.30 -2.91
N LEU A 88 -9.99 -3.05 -2.58
CA LEU A 88 -10.98 -1.97 -2.54
C LEU A 88 -11.62 -1.76 -3.92
N ARG A 89 -10.82 -1.68 -5.00
CA ARG A 89 -11.33 -1.51 -6.37
C ARG A 89 -12.17 -2.70 -6.82
N ALA A 90 -11.79 -3.92 -6.47
CA ALA A 90 -12.61 -5.12 -6.73
C ALA A 90 -13.99 -5.03 -6.08
N GLY A 91 -14.11 -4.35 -4.95
CA GLY A 91 -15.38 -4.08 -4.27
C GLY A 91 -16.09 -2.80 -4.73
N GLY A 92 -15.55 -2.07 -5.72
CA GLY A 92 -16.15 -0.84 -6.22
C GLY A 92 -15.82 0.43 -5.39
N VAL A 93 -14.87 0.35 -4.47
CA VAL A 93 -14.41 1.49 -3.66
C VAL A 93 -13.24 2.17 -4.37
N GLN A 94 -13.35 3.48 -4.64
CA GLN A 94 -12.25 4.24 -5.21
C GLN A 94 -11.07 4.27 -4.24
N ALA A 95 -9.88 3.88 -4.75
CA ALA A 95 -8.67 3.85 -3.96
C ALA A 95 -7.43 4.16 -4.81
N GLY A 96 -6.41 4.72 -4.18
CA GLY A 96 -5.15 5.10 -4.81
C GLY A 96 -3.97 4.92 -3.89
N LEU A 97 -2.79 5.21 -4.40
CA LEU A 97 -1.51 5.04 -3.73
C LEU A 97 -0.97 6.38 -3.23
N CYS A 98 -0.42 6.36 -2.05
CA CYS A 98 0.24 7.50 -1.41
C CYS A 98 1.65 7.09 -0.96
N TYR A 99 2.48 8.08 -0.73
CA TYR A 99 3.86 7.86 -0.33
C TYR A 99 4.31 8.86 0.72
N GLN A 100 5.32 8.46 1.50
CA GLN A 100 6.02 9.29 2.45
C GLN A 100 7.53 9.09 2.23
N ARG A 101 8.32 10.13 2.47
CA ARG A 101 9.76 10.05 2.58
C ARG A 101 10.12 10.05 4.04
N LEU A 102 10.72 8.96 4.51
CA LEU A 102 11.02 8.73 5.92
C LEU A 102 12.53 8.58 6.13
N ARG A 103 12.99 8.91 7.31
CA ARG A 103 14.39 8.70 7.71
C ARG A 103 14.69 7.21 7.85
N ASP A 104 15.81 6.78 7.29
CA ASP A 104 16.32 5.41 7.41
C ASP A 104 17.84 5.46 7.60
N GLY A 105 18.29 5.28 8.84
CA GLY A 105 19.69 5.50 9.22
C GLY A 105 20.17 6.91 8.90
N ASP A 106 21.25 7.00 8.13
CA ASP A 106 21.79 8.30 7.67
C ASP A 106 21.14 8.81 6.38
N GLY A 107 20.25 8.02 5.77
CA GLY A 107 19.56 8.33 4.53
C GLY A 107 18.05 8.47 4.68
N PHE A 108 17.37 8.21 3.57
CA PHE A 108 15.90 8.23 3.48
C PHE A 108 15.41 7.03 2.70
N VAL A 109 14.16 6.67 2.94
CA VAL A 109 13.43 5.66 2.19
C VAL A 109 12.03 6.18 1.88
N VAL A 110 11.52 5.86 0.70
CA VAL A 110 10.11 6.08 0.38
C VAL A 110 9.28 4.98 1.02
N HIS A 111 8.24 5.34 1.74
CA HIS A 111 7.25 4.44 2.30
C HIS A 111 5.96 4.51 1.48
N GLY A 112 5.35 3.35 1.20
CA GLY A 112 4.10 3.25 0.45
C GLY A 112 2.91 2.97 1.35
N LEU A 113 1.81 3.64 1.08
CA LEU A 113 0.52 3.48 1.74
C LEU A 113 -0.61 3.74 0.73
N ALA A 114 -1.86 3.69 1.17
CA ALA A 114 -3.01 3.89 0.30
C ALA A 114 -3.87 5.08 0.73
N ALA A 115 -4.75 5.53 -0.17
CA ALA A 115 -5.90 6.36 0.16
C ALA A 115 -7.16 5.73 -0.42
N ALA A 116 -8.29 5.87 0.27
CA ALA A 116 -9.58 5.34 -0.14
C ALA A 116 -10.69 6.39 0.05
N LEU A 117 -11.67 6.38 -0.84
CA LEU A 117 -12.89 7.17 -0.72
C LEU A 117 -13.93 6.36 0.06
N ILE A 118 -14.16 6.73 1.31
CA ILE A 118 -15.09 6.06 2.22
C ILE A 118 -16.06 7.11 2.77
N ASP A 119 -17.36 6.88 2.69
CA ASP A 119 -18.40 7.83 3.13
C ASP A 119 -18.15 9.25 2.60
N ASP A 120 -17.94 9.38 1.28
CA ASP A 120 -17.67 10.64 0.58
C ASP A 120 -16.40 11.39 1.05
N ARG A 121 -15.51 10.70 1.77
CA ARG A 121 -14.25 11.26 2.27
C ARG A 121 -13.06 10.42 1.84
N TRP A 122 -12.02 11.08 1.35
CA TRP A 122 -10.72 10.45 1.16
C TRP A 122 -9.95 10.41 2.47
N VAL A 123 -9.57 9.20 2.89
CA VAL A 123 -8.72 8.94 4.05
C VAL A 123 -7.48 8.16 3.63
N ARG A 124 -6.34 8.43 4.25
CA ARG A 124 -5.12 7.66 4.03
C ARG A 124 -5.06 6.50 5.01
N LEU A 125 -4.72 5.33 4.50
CA LEU A 125 -4.72 4.08 5.24
C LEU A 125 -3.40 3.34 4.98
N ASP A 126 -2.73 2.93 6.05
CA ASP A 126 -1.44 2.24 5.96
C ASP A 126 -1.57 0.77 6.40
N PRO A 127 -1.74 -0.17 5.46
CA PRO A 127 -1.89 -1.59 5.78
C PRO A 127 -0.54 -2.31 6.01
N ARG A 128 0.53 -1.57 6.29
CA ARG A 128 1.90 -2.09 6.41
C ARG A 128 2.02 -3.29 7.34
N GLY A 129 1.28 -3.30 8.42
CA GLY A 129 1.37 -4.32 9.46
C GLY A 129 1.86 -3.76 10.79
N ASN A 130 1.33 -4.33 11.87
CA ASN A 130 1.67 -3.92 13.22
C ASN A 130 2.90 -4.66 13.73
N LYS A 131 3.73 -3.98 14.54
CA LYS A 131 4.89 -4.51 15.24
C LYS A 131 5.20 -3.63 16.46
N PRO A 132 6.15 -4.00 17.34
CA PRO A 132 6.54 -3.12 18.43
C PRO A 132 6.84 -1.71 17.96
N GLY A 133 6.12 -0.72 18.51
CA GLY A 133 6.20 0.69 18.13
C GLY A 133 5.29 1.11 16.95
N ILE A 134 4.60 0.20 16.29
CA ILE A 134 3.63 0.47 15.22
C ILE A 134 2.31 -0.26 15.53
N ASP A 135 1.24 0.48 15.80
CA ASP A 135 -0.13 -0.03 16.01
C ASP A 135 -1.10 0.80 15.18
N VAL A 136 -1.33 0.39 13.94
CA VAL A 136 -2.26 1.07 13.03
C VAL A 136 -3.61 0.37 13.06
N ARG A 137 -4.66 1.14 13.32
CA ARG A 137 -6.04 0.69 13.34
C ARG A 137 -6.82 1.38 12.24
N PHE A 138 -7.71 0.66 11.60
CA PHE A 138 -8.58 1.22 10.57
C PHE A 138 -9.40 2.39 11.12
N SER A 139 -9.50 3.45 10.33
CA SER A 139 -10.44 4.55 10.54
C SER A 139 -11.04 4.96 9.20
N ALA A 140 -12.35 5.28 9.18
CA ALA A 140 -13.02 5.89 8.04
C ALA A 140 -13.07 7.42 8.17
N ASP A 141 -12.78 7.96 9.35
CA ASP A 141 -12.96 9.38 9.68
C ASP A 141 -11.64 10.18 9.63
N GLU A 142 -10.51 9.51 9.83
CA GLU A 142 -9.20 10.14 9.90
C GLU A 142 -8.11 9.24 9.30
N ASP A 143 -6.96 9.83 8.97
CA ASP A 143 -5.81 9.10 8.44
C ASP A 143 -5.27 8.09 9.47
N ALA A 144 -5.15 6.82 9.07
CA ALA A 144 -4.60 5.73 9.86
C ALA A 144 -3.20 5.36 9.32
N LEU A 145 -2.18 6.01 9.87
CA LEU A 145 -0.80 5.97 9.39
C LEU A 145 0.13 5.26 10.37
N ALA A 146 1.05 4.44 9.85
CA ALA A 146 2.12 3.82 10.63
C ALA A 146 3.19 4.84 11.04
N PHE A 147 3.41 5.85 10.21
CA PHE A 147 4.40 6.89 10.43
C PHE A 147 3.79 8.28 10.28
N ARG A 148 4.30 9.22 11.06
CA ARG A 148 3.99 10.65 10.94
C ARG A 148 5.29 11.37 10.63
N PRO A 149 5.52 11.77 9.36
CA PRO A 149 6.76 12.43 8.96
C PRO A 149 7.05 13.69 9.78
N ASP A 150 8.30 13.84 10.21
CA ASP A 150 8.80 15.04 10.90
C ASP A 150 9.63 15.89 9.92
N PRO A 151 9.11 17.04 9.47
CA PRO A 151 9.87 17.93 8.56
C PRO A 151 11.19 18.43 9.14
N ALA A 152 11.34 18.48 10.47
CA ALA A 152 12.60 18.87 11.10
C ALA A 152 13.72 17.85 10.88
N LEU A 153 13.35 16.59 10.61
CA LEU A 153 14.26 15.50 10.24
C LEU A 153 14.44 15.36 8.72
N GLY A 154 13.82 16.23 7.92
CA GLY A 154 13.80 16.15 6.46
C GLY A 154 12.83 15.11 5.91
N GLU A 155 11.92 14.61 6.74
CA GLU A 155 10.86 13.71 6.30
C GLU A 155 9.71 14.48 5.63
N GLU A 156 8.96 13.80 4.77
CA GLU A 156 7.93 14.44 3.96
C GLU A 156 6.73 13.51 3.70
N ASP A 157 5.52 14.08 3.78
CA ASP A 157 4.31 13.50 3.18
C ASP A 157 4.19 14.00 1.74
N TYR A 158 4.28 13.11 0.75
CA TYR A 158 3.97 13.51 -0.62
C TYR A 158 2.46 13.76 -0.76
N PRO A 159 2.06 14.94 -1.28
CA PRO A 159 0.66 15.36 -1.23
C PRO A 159 -0.23 14.66 -2.26
N THR A 160 0.36 13.87 -3.18
CA THR A 160 -0.32 13.32 -4.35
C THR A 160 -0.86 11.93 -4.08
N VAL A 161 -2.12 11.70 -4.47
CA VAL A 161 -2.74 10.38 -4.58
C VAL A 161 -2.61 9.92 -6.03
N TYR A 162 -1.99 8.78 -6.24
CA TYR A 162 -1.74 8.19 -7.55
C TYR A 162 -2.74 7.07 -7.85
N ALA A 163 -3.26 7.02 -9.07
CA ALA A 163 -4.13 5.93 -9.50
C ALA A 163 -3.34 4.64 -9.81
N ALA A 164 -2.10 4.76 -10.28
CA ALA A 164 -1.15 3.66 -10.52
C ALA A 164 0.10 3.83 -9.64
N PRO A 165 0.89 2.77 -9.42
CA PRO A 165 2.15 2.89 -8.71
C PRO A 165 3.09 3.90 -9.34
N HIS A 166 3.79 4.68 -8.51
CA HIS A 166 4.81 5.58 -9.03
C HIS A 166 5.91 4.78 -9.73
N PRO A 167 6.36 5.18 -10.96
CA PRO A 167 7.34 4.43 -11.73
C PRO A 167 8.61 4.10 -10.95
N THR A 168 9.16 5.08 -10.21
CA THR A 168 10.34 4.89 -9.35
C THR A 168 10.19 3.72 -8.37
N VAL A 169 8.99 3.50 -7.82
CA VAL A 169 8.72 2.40 -6.90
C VAL A 169 8.53 1.08 -7.66
N LEU A 170 7.72 1.11 -8.70
CA LEU A 170 7.39 -0.10 -9.46
C LEU A 170 8.61 -0.69 -10.17
N ASP A 171 9.47 0.15 -10.76
CA ASP A 171 10.68 -0.27 -11.45
C ASP A 171 11.68 -0.93 -10.50
N VAL A 172 11.82 -0.42 -9.28
CA VAL A 172 12.66 -1.05 -8.25
C VAL A 172 12.12 -2.43 -7.88
N LEU A 173 10.82 -2.57 -7.64
CA LEU A 173 10.22 -3.86 -7.31
C LEU A 173 10.35 -4.88 -8.45
N LYS A 174 10.22 -4.43 -9.70
CA LYS A 174 10.32 -5.30 -10.90
C LYS A 174 11.75 -5.69 -11.24
N SER A 175 12.74 -4.90 -10.83
CA SER A 175 14.16 -5.12 -11.17
C SER A 175 14.94 -5.97 -10.17
N HIS A 176 14.29 -6.41 -9.08
CA HIS A 176 14.92 -7.21 -8.03
C HIS A 176 14.12 -8.49 -7.78
N ASP A 177 14.83 -9.55 -7.40
CA ASP A 177 14.29 -10.87 -7.08
C ASP A 177 14.56 -11.29 -5.61
N ASP A 178 15.27 -10.45 -4.85
CA ASP A 178 15.63 -10.69 -3.46
C ASP A 178 15.35 -9.46 -2.60
N CYS A 179 14.26 -9.51 -1.83
CA CYS A 179 13.80 -8.41 -0.98
C CYS A 179 14.80 -8.06 0.11
N VAL A 180 15.43 -9.05 0.75
CA VAL A 180 16.41 -8.81 1.83
C VAL A 180 17.63 -8.09 1.26
N ALA A 181 18.19 -8.61 0.16
CA ALA A 181 19.34 -7.97 -0.50
C ALA A 181 19.00 -6.55 -0.99
N MET A 182 17.79 -6.33 -1.51
CA MET A 182 17.33 -5.01 -1.93
C MET A 182 17.29 -4.00 -0.77
N CYS A 183 16.76 -4.41 0.40
CA CYS A 183 16.69 -3.55 1.58
C CYS A 183 18.09 -3.29 2.18
N GLU A 184 18.91 -4.34 2.37
CA GLU A 184 20.23 -4.22 2.99
C GLU A 184 21.23 -3.42 2.15
N ASN A 185 21.11 -3.47 0.83
CA ASN A 185 22.00 -2.74 -0.09
C ASN A 185 21.48 -1.32 -0.46
N GLY A 186 20.46 -0.81 0.24
CA GLY A 186 19.94 0.54 0.01
C GLY A 186 19.39 0.73 -1.41
N ARG A 187 18.71 -0.30 -1.96
CA ARG A 187 18.13 -0.24 -3.31
C ARG A 187 16.69 0.29 -3.32
N LEU A 188 16.09 0.47 -2.14
CA LEU A 188 14.78 1.11 -2.05
C LEU A 188 14.87 2.58 -2.46
N PRO A 189 13.81 3.15 -3.09
CA PRO A 189 13.80 4.55 -3.46
C PRO A 189 13.97 5.46 -2.23
N SER A 190 14.80 6.48 -2.34
CA SER A 190 14.96 7.52 -1.30
C SER A 190 14.13 8.78 -1.57
N THR A 191 13.59 8.91 -2.78
CA THR A 191 12.72 10.00 -3.27
C THR A 191 11.85 9.50 -4.41
N LEU A 192 10.82 10.25 -4.78
CA LEU A 192 9.97 9.98 -5.95
C LEU A 192 10.35 10.80 -7.19
N GLU A 193 11.53 11.36 -7.22
CA GLU A 193 12.05 12.10 -8.40
C GLU A 193 12.42 11.15 -9.55
#